data_809e92d70799855c711676c1f9380689
#
_entry.id   809e92d70799855c711676c1f9380689
#
_cell.length_a   1.000
_cell.length_b   1.000
_cell.length_c   1.000
_cell.angle_alpha   90.00
_cell.angle_beta   90.00
_cell.angle_gamma   90.00
#
_symmetry.space_group_name_H-M   'P 1'
#
loop_
_entity.id
_entity.type
_entity.pdbx_description
1 polymer ?
#
loop_
_entity_poly.entity_id
_entity_poly.type
_entity_poly.pdbx_seq_one_letter_code
_entity_poly.pdbx_strand_id
1 'polypeptide(L)'
;MPRQIVALLPMKAHSARVRGKNFRAFAGQPLFRWILNTLLSLPEIGQVVINTDARDVLAQNGLVDSERVLIRDRKPEICGDFVSMNLVLADDLAAVPADTYLMTHATNPLLTAGTIHRALTAYQEAVSAGTADSLFTVNRFQTRFYRQDGSPINHDPKNLLRTQDLEPYFEENSNLYLFTKASFAATQARIGRKPMLFETPRLESMDIDDPDGWNIAELIALGQQSQGRSAPEASL
;
A
#
# COMPACT_ATOMS: atom_id res chain seq x y z
N MET A 1 -7.00 -7.42 -25.64
CA MET A 1 -5.70 -7.43 -24.96
C MET A 1 -5.96 -7.60 -23.46
N PRO A 2 -5.16 -8.34 -22.70
CA PRO A 2 -5.30 -8.36 -21.25
C PRO A 2 -5.18 -6.94 -20.70
N ARG A 3 -5.97 -6.59 -19.68
CA ARG A 3 -5.91 -5.27 -19.05
C ARG A 3 -4.53 -5.07 -18.42
N GLN A 4 -3.84 -3.99 -18.77
CA GLN A 4 -2.52 -3.70 -18.22
C GLN A 4 -2.67 -3.11 -16.82
N ILE A 5 -2.13 -3.80 -15.80
CA ILE A 5 -2.03 -3.29 -14.43
C ILE A 5 -0.60 -2.79 -14.21
N VAL A 6 -0.49 -1.53 -13.78
CA VAL A 6 0.78 -0.93 -13.37
C VAL A 6 0.76 -0.70 -11.86
N ALA A 7 1.77 -1.21 -11.17
CA ALA A 7 1.96 -0.96 -9.75
C ALA A 7 2.78 0.32 -9.54
N LEU A 8 2.31 1.23 -8.71
CA LEU A 8 2.98 2.46 -8.30
C LEU A 8 3.55 2.27 -6.90
N LEU A 9 4.87 2.34 -6.79
CA LEU A 9 5.63 2.19 -5.54
C LEU A 9 6.49 3.43 -5.29
N PRO A 10 5.89 4.58 -4.92
CA PRO A 10 6.65 5.79 -4.65
C PRO A 10 7.53 5.62 -3.42
N MET A 11 8.79 6.00 -3.54
CA MET A 11 9.78 5.96 -2.46
C MET A 11 10.55 7.26 -2.39
N LYS A 12 10.93 7.70 -1.17
CA LYS A 12 11.83 8.83 -0.98
C LYS A 12 13.10 8.41 -0.24
N ALA A 13 14.20 9.12 -0.49
CA ALA A 13 15.50 8.86 0.13
C ALA A 13 15.45 8.98 1.64
N HIS A 14 14.74 10.00 2.13
CA HIS A 14 14.71 10.36 3.55
C HIS A 14 13.36 10.05 4.18
N SER A 15 13.43 9.59 5.43
CA SER A 15 12.26 9.39 6.29
C SER A 15 12.54 10.08 7.62
N ALA A 16 11.61 10.91 8.09
CA ALA A 16 11.78 11.70 9.32
C ALA A 16 11.72 10.83 10.59
N ARG A 17 10.81 9.87 10.65
CA ARG A 17 10.54 9.06 11.85
C ARG A 17 11.48 7.87 12.00
N VAL A 18 11.82 7.19 10.91
CA VAL A 18 12.79 6.07 10.87
C VAL A 18 13.81 6.38 9.78
N ARG A 19 15.04 6.74 10.20
CA ARG A 19 16.11 7.17 9.29
C ARG A 19 16.43 6.09 8.25
N GLY A 20 16.40 6.46 6.96
CA GLY A 20 16.72 5.57 5.84
C GLY A 20 15.76 4.38 5.70
N LYS A 21 14.54 4.49 6.22
CA LYS A 21 13.55 3.43 6.39
C LYS A 21 13.47 2.48 5.20
N ASN A 22 13.29 3.00 3.99
CA ASN A 22 13.06 2.17 2.80
C ASN A 22 14.25 1.28 2.43
N PHE A 23 15.47 1.69 2.78
CA PHE A 23 16.72 1.02 2.41
C PHE A 23 17.39 0.28 3.56
N ARG A 24 16.88 0.47 4.79
CA ARG A 24 17.38 -0.22 5.98
C ARG A 24 17.06 -1.71 5.90
N ALA A 25 18.00 -2.55 6.38
CA ALA A 25 17.80 -4.00 6.48
C ALA A 25 16.61 -4.33 7.42
N PHE A 26 15.67 -5.11 6.91
CA PHE A 26 14.47 -5.59 7.57
C PHE A 26 14.36 -7.09 7.30
N ALA A 27 14.43 -7.91 8.34
CA ALA A 27 14.40 -9.38 8.24
C ALA A 27 15.27 -9.95 7.09
N GLY A 28 16.51 -9.46 6.98
CA GLY A 28 17.53 -9.99 6.06
C GLY A 28 17.70 -9.29 4.71
N GLN A 29 16.81 -8.37 4.32
CA GLN A 29 16.93 -7.61 3.08
C GLN A 29 16.42 -6.16 3.26
N PRO A 30 16.74 -5.20 2.34
CA PRO A 30 16.19 -3.85 2.42
C PRO A 30 14.65 -3.85 2.45
N LEU A 31 14.05 -2.98 3.27
CA LEU A 31 12.59 -2.95 3.47
C LEU A 31 11.80 -2.91 2.16
N PHE A 32 12.21 -2.06 1.20
CA PHE A 32 11.50 -1.92 -0.06
C PHE A 32 11.44 -3.21 -0.89
N ARG A 33 12.40 -4.12 -0.71
CA ARG A 33 12.48 -5.37 -1.44
C ARG A 33 11.31 -6.31 -1.13
N TRP A 34 10.79 -6.24 0.08
CA TRP A 34 9.66 -7.09 0.49
C TRP A 34 8.44 -6.88 -0.40
N ILE A 35 7.93 -5.67 -0.44
CA ILE A 35 6.74 -5.38 -1.26
C ILE A 35 7.06 -5.40 -2.76
N LEU A 36 8.27 -4.97 -3.17
CA LEU A 36 8.67 -5.05 -4.57
C LEU A 36 8.67 -6.49 -5.08
N ASN A 37 9.25 -7.43 -4.33
CA ASN A 37 9.28 -8.85 -4.70
C ASN A 37 7.85 -9.43 -4.74
N THR A 38 7.00 -9.05 -3.79
CA THR A 38 5.57 -9.43 -3.80
C THR A 38 4.88 -8.95 -5.08
N LEU A 39 5.08 -7.68 -5.48
CA LEU A 39 4.51 -7.14 -6.71
C LEU A 39 5.04 -7.85 -7.95
N LEU A 40 6.34 -8.12 -8.02
CA LEU A 40 6.97 -8.81 -9.15
C LEU A 40 6.59 -10.29 -9.26
N SER A 41 6.18 -10.93 -8.17
CA SER A 41 5.69 -12.31 -8.19
C SER A 41 4.29 -12.46 -8.80
N LEU A 42 3.55 -11.36 -9.00
CA LEU A 42 2.20 -11.36 -9.54
C LEU A 42 2.25 -11.21 -11.07
N PRO A 43 1.77 -12.22 -11.83
CA PRO A 43 1.76 -12.15 -13.30
C PRO A 43 0.78 -11.10 -13.84
N GLU A 44 -0.23 -10.70 -13.06
CA GLU A 44 -1.20 -9.67 -13.43
C GLU A 44 -0.60 -8.27 -13.48
N ILE A 45 0.50 -8.04 -12.75
CA ILE A 45 1.22 -6.76 -12.74
C ILE A 45 2.21 -6.74 -13.88
N GLY A 46 1.95 -5.93 -14.90
CA GLY A 46 2.82 -5.81 -16.06
C GLY A 46 4.12 -5.06 -15.75
N GLN A 47 4.03 -4.01 -14.94
CA GLN A 47 5.19 -3.19 -14.58
C GLN A 47 5.04 -2.57 -13.19
N VAL A 48 6.15 -2.42 -12.47
CA VAL A 48 6.27 -1.66 -11.22
C VAL A 48 6.98 -0.35 -11.52
N VAL A 49 6.33 0.77 -11.23
CA VAL A 49 6.88 2.12 -11.38
C VAL A 49 7.32 2.64 -10.02
N ILE A 50 8.58 3.01 -9.92
CA ILE A 50 9.18 3.56 -8.70
C ILE A 50 9.52 5.03 -8.94
N ASN A 51 8.69 5.93 -8.42
CA ASN A 51 8.94 7.38 -8.44
C ASN A 51 9.76 7.75 -7.21
N THR A 52 11.01 8.21 -7.40
CA THR A 52 11.96 8.38 -6.30
C THR A 52 12.95 9.53 -6.52
N ASP A 53 13.43 10.10 -5.43
CA ASP A 53 14.57 11.02 -5.34
C ASP A 53 15.87 10.28 -4.91
N ALA A 54 15.87 8.92 -4.96
CA ALA A 54 16.94 8.06 -4.44
C ALA A 54 17.41 7.01 -5.46
N ARG A 55 17.41 7.33 -6.76
CA ARG A 55 17.84 6.39 -7.82
C ARG A 55 19.21 5.75 -7.54
N ASP A 56 20.19 6.56 -7.14
CA ASP A 56 21.54 6.05 -6.85
C ASP A 56 21.55 5.07 -5.66
N VAL A 57 20.71 5.33 -4.65
CA VAL A 57 20.60 4.42 -3.50
C VAL A 57 19.92 3.11 -3.92
N LEU A 58 18.95 3.15 -4.81
CA LEU A 58 18.36 1.93 -5.39
C LEU A 58 19.38 1.12 -6.15
N ALA A 59 20.21 1.78 -7.00
CA ALA A 59 21.27 1.12 -7.75
C ALA A 59 22.34 0.48 -6.83
N GLN A 60 22.73 1.17 -5.74
CA GLN A 60 23.63 0.61 -4.72
C GLN A 60 23.03 -0.61 -4.01
N ASN A 61 21.71 -0.72 -3.95
CA ASN A 61 20.99 -1.88 -3.43
C ASN A 61 20.62 -2.89 -4.54
N GLY A 62 21.26 -2.81 -5.71
CA GLY A 62 21.09 -3.75 -6.81
C GLY A 62 19.74 -3.65 -7.54
N LEU A 63 19.08 -2.48 -7.51
CA LEU A 63 17.86 -2.24 -8.27
C LEU A 63 18.08 -1.17 -9.33
N VAL A 64 17.89 -1.57 -10.58
CA VAL A 64 17.97 -0.72 -11.78
C VAL A 64 16.72 -0.95 -12.64
N ASP A 65 16.56 -0.13 -13.67
CA ASP A 65 15.50 -0.32 -14.66
C ASP A 65 15.60 -1.71 -15.31
N SER A 66 14.44 -2.31 -15.54
CA SER A 66 14.31 -3.59 -16.22
C SER A 66 13.00 -3.63 -17.02
N GLU A 67 12.70 -4.74 -17.70
CA GLU A 67 11.43 -4.91 -18.41
C GLU A 67 10.22 -4.70 -17.49
N ARG A 68 10.29 -5.16 -16.23
CA ARG A 68 9.21 -5.11 -15.26
C ARG A 68 9.34 -3.99 -14.21
N VAL A 69 10.44 -3.28 -14.17
CA VAL A 69 10.68 -2.18 -13.21
C VAL A 69 11.09 -0.93 -13.96
N LEU A 70 10.32 0.13 -13.80
CA LEU A 70 10.63 1.47 -14.30
C LEU A 70 10.94 2.41 -13.13
N ILE A 71 12.18 2.89 -13.03
CA ILE A 71 12.56 3.89 -12.03
C ILE A 71 12.44 5.26 -12.66
N ARG A 72 11.62 6.13 -12.04
CA ARG A 72 11.41 7.51 -12.46
C ARG A 72 12.04 8.46 -11.45
N ASP A 73 12.85 9.39 -11.93
CA ASP A 73 13.39 10.45 -11.08
C ASP A 73 12.26 11.42 -10.71
N ARG A 74 12.07 11.60 -9.41
CA ARG A 74 11.03 12.49 -8.89
C ARG A 74 11.38 13.93 -9.21
N LYS A 75 10.44 14.64 -9.81
CA LYS A 75 10.60 16.05 -10.12
C LYS A 75 10.80 16.87 -8.83
N PRO A 76 11.68 17.90 -8.84
CA PRO A 76 11.93 18.72 -7.65
C PRO A 76 10.67 19.33 -7.04
N GLU A 77 9.68 19.70 -7.88
CA GLU A 77 8.44 20.37 -7.47
C GLU A 77 7.52 19.46 -6.64
N ILE A 78 7.73 18.13 -6.72
CA ILE A 78 6.96 17.13 -5.98
C ILE A 78 7.84 16.35 -4.99
N CYS A 79 9.01 16.90 -4.62
CA CYS A 79 9.84 16.43 -3.52
C CYS A 79 9.48 17.13 -2.20
N GLY A 80 9.70 16.45 -1.08
CA GLY A 80 9.55 16.99 0.27
C GLY A 80 8.50 16.25 1.12
N ASP A 81 8.49 16.59 2.42
CA ASP A 81 7.66 15.89 3.41
C ASP A 81 6.19 16.34 3.41
N PHE A 82 5.92 17.54 2.91
CA PHE A 82 4.57 18.14 2.87
C PHE A 82 3.90 18.02 1.49
N VAL A 83 4.56 17.38 0.53
CA VAL A 83 3.99 17.15 -0.80
C VAL A 83 2.94 16.04 -0.71
N SER A 84 1.73 16.35 -1.19
CA SER A 84 0.67 15.34 -1.27
C SER A 84 1.07 14.17 -2.16
N MET A 85 0.84 12.94 -1.69
CA MET A 85 1.04 11.74 -2.50
C MET A 85 0.26 11.78 -3.83
N ASN A 86 -0.90 12.42 -3.84
CA ASN A 86 -1.69 12.56 -5.06
C ASN A 86 -0.98 13.35 -6.17
N LEU A 87 -0.09 14.29 -5.84
CA LEU A 87 0.72 14.99 -6.85
C LEU A 87 1.78 14.06 -7.46
N VAL A 88 2.41 13.22 -6.65
CA VAL A 88 3.36 12.20 -7.12
C VAL A 88 2.65 11.20 -8.03
N LEU A 89 1.48 10.73 -7.63
CA LEU A 89 0.66 9.82 -8.44
C LEU A 89 0.21 10.47 -9.75
N ALA A 90 -0.22 11.74 -9.73
CA ALA A 90 -0.62 12.47 -10.94
C ALA A 90 0.53 12.52 -11.95
N ASP A 91 1.77 12.74 -11.51
CA ASP A 91 2.95 12.73 -12.37
C ASP A 91 3.20 11.33 -12.97
N ASP A 92 3.02 10.27 -12.20
CA ASP A 92 3.14 8.89 -12.69
C ASP A 92 2.05 8.55 -13.70
N LEU A 93 0.79 8.90 -13.42
CA LEU A 93 -0.36 8.66 -14.33
C LEU A 93 -0.25 9.44 -15.64
N ALA A 94 0.43 10.60 -15.63
CA ALA A 94 0.70 11.36 -16.84
C ALA A 94 1.76 10.70 -17.73
N ALA A 95 2.74 10.04 -17.12
CA ALA A 95 3.90 9.48 -17.82
C ALA A 95 3.73 8.01 -18.23
N VAL A 96 3.00 7.22 -17.44
CA VAL A 96 2.87 5.76 -17.65
C VAL A 96 1.41 5.39 -17.82
N PRO A 97 0.97 5.05 -19.03
CA PRO A 97 -0.41 4.65 -19.30
C PRO A 97 -0.68 3.23 -18.76
N ALA A 98 -1.85 3.04 -18.15
CA ALA A 98 -2.36 1.74 -17.72
C ALA A 98 -3.90 1.74 -17.68
N ASP A 99 -4.50 0.56 -17.72
CA ASP A 99 -5.95 0.39 -17.53
C ASP A 99 -6.32 0.50 -16.04
N THR A 100 -5.46 -0.04 -15.17
CA THR A 100 -5.61 0.00 -13.72
C THR A 100 -4.27 0.30 -13.07
N TYR A 101 -4.29 1.17 -12.08
CA TYR A 101 -3.15 1.44 -11.22
C TYR A 101 -3.38 0.79 -9.86
N LEU A 102 -2.33 0.11 -9.40
CA LEU A 102 -2.21 -0.42 -8.05
C LEU A 102 -1.18 0.42 -7.32
N MET A 103 -1.56 1.13 -6.27
CA MET A 103 -0.62 1.92 -5.48
C MET A 103 -0.44 1.28 -4.10
N THR A 104 0.81 1.12 -3.68
CA THR A 104 1.20 0.65 -2.34
C THR A 104 2.44 1.39 -1.83
N HIS A 105 2.87 1.10 -0.61
CA HIS A 105 4.02 1.73 0.02
C HIS A 105 5.10 0.71 0.39
N ALA A 106 6.37 1.12 0.37
CA ALA A 106 7.48 0.30 0.84
C ALA A 106 7.36 -0.09 2.33
N THR A 107 6.53 0.64 3.07
CA THR A 107 6.26 0.45 4.49
C THR A 107 5.24 -0.64 4.82
N ASN A 108 4.74 -1.32 3.78
CA ASN A 108 3.82 -2.46 3.92
C ASN A 108 4.50 -3.79 3.54
N PRO A 109 5.58 -4.21 4.23
CA PRO A 109 6.38 -5.38 3.84
C PRO A 109 5.64 -6.70 3.97
N LEU A 110 4.58 -6.75 4.78
CA LEU A 110 3.84 -7.97 5.09
C LEU A 110 2.64 -8.23 4.18
N LEU A 111 2.32 -7.29 3.27
CA LEU A 111 1.25 -7.45 2.29
C LEU A 111 1.58 -8.59 1.32
N THR A 112 0.71 -9.60 1.27
CA THR A 112 0.96 -10.81 0.48
C THR A 112 0.42 -10.72 -0.95
N ALA A 113 1.02 -11.50 -1.86
CA ALA A 113 0.54 -11.65 -3.23
C ALA A 113 -0.92 -12.19 -3.27
N GLY A 114 -1.27 -13.11 -2.37
CA GLY A 114 -2.63 -13.63 -2.26
C GLY A 114 -3.67 -12.56 -1.90
N THR A 115 -3.33 -11.64 -1.01
CA THR A 115 -4.23 -10.52 -0.65
C THR A 115 -4.34 -9.52 -1.81
N ILE A 116 -3.24 -9.19 -2.48
CA ILE A 116 -3.27 -8.33 -3.68
C ILE A 116 -4.14 -8.96 -4.78
N HIS A 117 -3.95 -10.24 -5.08
CA HIS A 117 -4.75 -10.96 -6.08
C HIS A 117 -6.26 -10.91 -5.75
N ARG A 118 -6.66 -11.18 -4.49
CA ARG A 118 -8.07 -11.08 -4.07
C ARG A 118 -8.63 -9.66 -4.22
N ALA A 119 -7.84 -8.64 -3.87
CA ALA A 119 -8.24 -7.25 -4.02
C ALA A 119 -8.42 -6.85 -5.49
N LEU A 120 -7.52 -7.29 -6.37
CA LEU A 120 -7.63 -7.08 -7.83
C LEU A 120 -8.89 -7.73 -8.39
N THR A 121 -9.18 -8.97 -8.02
CA THR A 121 -10.38 -9.69 -8.45
C THR A 121 -11.65 -8.97 -7.99
N ALA A 122 -11.75 -8.65 -6.71
CA ALA A 122 -12.91 -7.95 -6.15
C ALA A 122 -13.13 -6.57 -6.81
N TYR A 123 -12.06 -5.83 -7.05
CA TYR A 123 -12.11 -4.54 -7.75
C TYR A 123 -12.62 -4.68 -9.19
N GLN A 124 -12.10 -5.65 -9.95
CA GLN A 124 -12.50 -5.87 -11.33
C GLN A 124 -13.99 -6.27 -11.44
N GLU A 125 -14.47 -7.10 -10.52
CA GLU A 125 -15.88 -7.47 -10.41
C GLU A 125 -16.76 -6.25 -10.11
N ALA A 126 -16.39 -5.44 -9.11
CA ALA A 126 -17.13 -4.26 -8.70
C ALA A 126 -17.18 -3.18 -9.80
N VAL A 127 -16.06 -2.94 -10.50
CA VAL A 127 -16.00 -2.02 -11.64
C VAL A 127 -16.85 -2.52 -12.79
N SER A 128 -16.81 -3.81 -13.09
CA SER A 128 -17.62 -4.42 -14.17
C SER A 128 -19.11 -4.34 -13.87
N ALA A 129 -19.49 -4.44 -12.60
CA ALA A 129 -20.86 -4.27 -12.12
C ALA A 129 -21.29 -2.78 -11.98
N GLY A 130 -20.38 -1.82 -12.16
CA GLY A 130 -20.64 -0.39 -11.97
C GLY A 130 -20.87 0.05 -10.52
N THR A 131 -20.52 -0.81 -9.56
CA THR A 131 -20.70 -0.56 -8.11
C THR A 131 -19.55 0.19 -7.47
N ALA A 132 -18.34 0.15 -8.06
CA ALA A 132 -17.18 0.88 -7.60
C ALA A 132 -16.38 1.49 -8.76
N ASP A 133 -15.61 2.56 -8.46
CA ASP A 133 -14.64 3.19 -9.37
C ASP A 133 -13.21 3.17 -8.83
N SER A 134 -13.06 2.83 -7.56
CA SER A 134 -11.80 2.69 -6.86
C SER A 134 -11.95 1.69 -5.70
N LEU A 135 -10.81 1.21 -5.18
CA LEU A 135 -10.75 0.38 -3.99
C LEU A 135 -9.62 0.87 -3.11
N PHE A 136 -9.83 0.85 -1.79
CA PHE A 136 -8.76 1.01 -0.83
C PHE A 136 -8.89 0.02 0.34
N THR A 137 -7.75 -0.31 0.94
CA THR A 137 -7.70 -1.30 2.00
C THR A 137 -7.95 -0.69 3.37
N VAL A 138 -8.60 -1.49 4.22
CA VAL A 138 -9.02 -1.06 5.55
C VAL A 138 -8.78 -2.14 6.60
N ASN A 139 -8.64 -1.68 7.85
CA ASN A 139 -8.80 -2.50 9.04
C ASN A 139 -10.20 -2.30 9.60
N ARG A 140 -10.90 -3.39 9.88
CA ARG A 140 -12.18 -3.36 10.54
C ARG A 140 -12.00 -3.35 12.06
N PHE A 141 -12.58 -2.34 12.71
CA PHE A 141 -12.66 -2.23 14.17
C PHE A 141 -14.10 -2.34 14.64
N GLN A 142 -14.36 -3.30 15.48
CA GLN A 142 -15.66 -3.51 16.12
C GLN A 142 -15.48 -3.48 17.64
N THR A 143 -15.25 -2.28 18.14
CA THR A 143 -14.93 -1.99 19.55
C THR A 143 -15.54 -0.65 19.96
N ARG A 144 -15.37 -0.24 21.23
CA ARG A 144 -15.85 1.04 21.75
C ARG A 144 -14.84 2.12 21.49
N PHE A 145 -15.28 3.20 20.86
CA PHE A 145 -14.46 4.38 20.62
C PHE A 145 -14.95 5.55 21.47
N TYR A 146 -13.99 6.37 21.90
CA TYR A 146 -14.20 7.59 22.66
C TYR A 146 -13.48 8.77 22.00
N ARG A 147 -14.02 9.99 22.16
CA ARG A 147 -13.30 11.22 21.84
C ARG A 147 -12.29 11.54 22.94
N GLN A 148 -11.41 12.49 22.68
CA GLN A 148 -10.38 12.93 23.64
C GLN A 148 -10.99 13.45 24.95
N ASP A 149 -12.19 14.01 24.91
CA ASP A 149 -12.93 14.51 26.08
C ASP A 149 -13.63 13.40 26.89
N GLY A 150 -13.46 12.14 26.52
CA GLY A 150 -14.08 10.97 27.14
C GLY A 150 -15.52 10.71 26.70
N SER A 151 -16.07 11.48 25.76
CA SER A 151 -17.41 11.21 25.22
C SER A 151 -17.41 10.00 24.30
N PRO A 152 -18.41 9.09 24.38
CA PRO A 152 -18.48 7.91 23.53
C PRO A 152 -18.82 8.29 22.08
N ILE A 153 -18.33 7.50 21.10
CA ILE A 153 -18.59 7.71 19.68
C ILE A 153 -19.69 6.76 19.18
N ASN A 154 -19.55 5.45 19.43
CA ASN A 154 -20.36 4.41 18.79
C ASN A 154 -21.11 3.52 19.77
N HIS A 155 -21.26 3.93 21.01
CA HIS A 155 -21.97 3.14 22.03
C HIS A 155 -22.58 4.05 23.11
N ASP A 156 -23.55 3.49 23.86
CA ASP A 156 -24.09 4.10 25.08
C ASP A 156 -23.42 3.46 26.31
N PRO A 157 -22.68 4.20 27.15
CA PRO A 157 -22.07 3.66 28.35
C PRO A 157 -23.09 3.16 29.40
N LYS A 158 -24.34 3.60 29.32
CA LYS A 158 -25.44 3.16 30.19
C LYS A 158 -26.10 1.88 29.70
N ASN A 159 -25.91 1.53 28.41
CA ASN A 159 -26.47 0.34 27.78
C ASN A 159 -25.37 -0.40 27.01
N LEU A 160 -24.55 -1.17 27.75
CA LEU A 160 -23.36 -1.85 27.21
C LEU A 160 -23.76 -3.06 26.37
N LEU A 161 -23.83 -2.88 25.06
CA LEU A 161 -23.90 -3.99 24.10
C LEU A 161 -22.56 -4.75 24.05
N ARG A 162 -22.60 -6.00 23.57
CA ARG A 162 -21.36 -6.75 23.27
C ARG A 162 -20.63 -6.04 22.12
N THR A 163 -19.29 -6.07 22.12
CA THR A 163 -18.50 -5.39 21.08
C THR A 163 -18.83 -5.89 19.67
N GLN A 164 -19.13 -7.18 19.53
CA GLN A 164 -19.52 -7.78 18.25
C GLN A 164 -20.89 -7.32 17.70
N ASP A 165 -21.71 -6.65 18.52
CA ASP A 165 -23.03 -6.13 18.13
C ASP A 165 -22.97 -4.62 17.84
N LEU A 166 -21.80 -3.99 18.01
CA LEU A 166 -21.59 -2.58 17.68
C LEU A 166 -21.44 -2.38 16.18
N GLU A 167 -21.76 -1.21 15.69
CA GLU A 167 -21.45 -0.80 14.32
C GLU A 167 -19.92 -0.80 14.13
N PRO A 168 -19.39 -1.47 13.08
CA PRO A 168 -17.97 -1.46 12.80
C PRO A 168 -17.50 -0.13 12.22
N TYR A 169 -16.29 0.28 12.58
CA TYR A 169 -15.57 1.37 11.96
C TYR A 169 -14.42 0.82 11.12
N PHE A 170 -14.05 1.56 10.07
CA PHE A 170 -13.02 1.15 9.14
C PHE A 170 -11.90 2.18 9.12
N GLU A 171 -10.69 1.74 9.43
CA GLU A 171 -9.47 2.54 9.34
C GLU A 171 -8.85 2.34 7.96
N GLU A 172 -8.54 3.41 7.24
CA GLU A 172 -7.69 3.36 6.06
C GLU A 172 -6.28 2.94 6.46
N ASN A 173 -5.84 1.73 6.08
CA ASN A 173 -4.56 1.17 6.51
C ASN A 173 -3.42 1.38 5.50
N SER A 174 -3.67 2.09 4.41
CA SER A 174 -2.68 2.47 3.40
C SER A 174 -1.92 1.31 2.74
N ASN A 175 -2.39 0.07 2.85
CA ASN A 175 -1.70 -1.07 2.23
C ASN A 175 -1.82 -1.06 0.70
N LEU A 176 -3.02 -0.81 0.16
CA LEU A 176 -3.30 -0.95 -1.25
C LEU A 176 -4.41 -0.01 -1.70
N TYR A 177 -4.22 0.57 -2.88
CA TYR A 177 -5.23 1.35 -3.59
C TYR A 177 -5.32 0.88 -5.03
N LEU A 178 -6.54 0.71 -5.54
CA LEU A 178 -6.81 0.38 -6.94
C LEU A 178 -7.69 1.47 -7.53
N PHE A 179 -7.28 2.00 -8.66
CA PHE A 179 -8.00 3.07 -9.34
C PHE A 179 -7.63 3.13 -10.83
N THR A 180 -8.39 3.89 -11.59
CA THR A 180 -8.12 4.20 -13.00
C THR A 180 -7.69 5.65 -13.14
N LYS A 181 -7.11 6.02 -14.30
CA LYS A 181 -6.83 7.42 -14.62
C LYS A 181 -8.10 8.27 -14.61
N ALA A 182 -9.23 7.70 -15.02
CA ALA A 182 -10.52 8.38 -15.03
C ALA A 182 -11.07 8.64 -13.61
N SER A 183 -11.03 7.64 -12.73
CA SER A 183 -11.49 7.82 -11.34
C SER A 183 -10.59 8.79 -10.58
N PHE A 184 -9.26 8.73 -10.79
CA PHE A 184 -8.32 9.70 -10.22
C PHE A 184 -8.60 11.13 -10.71
N ALA A 185 -8.80 11.33 -12.01
CA ALA A 185 -9.11 12.65 -12.58
C ALA A 185 -10.40 13.24 -12.00
N ALA A 186 -11.39 12.41 -11.69
CA ALA A 186 -12.68 12.85 -11.17
C ALA A 186 -12.63 13.41 -9.74
N THR A 187 -11.62 13.05 -8.96
CA THR A 187 -11.46 13.47 -7.54
C THR A 187 -10.10 14.14 -7.26
N GLN A 188 -9.16 14.07 -8.21
CA GLN A 188 -7.75 14.43 -8.04
C GLN A 188 -7.08 13.65 -6.90
N ALA A 189 -7.54 12.40 -6.66
CA ALA A 189 -7.09 11.54 -5.59
C ALA A 189 -7.15 10.05 -5.99
N ARG A 190 -6.37 9.22 -5.27
CA ARG A 190 -6.35 7.77 -5.40
C ARG A 190 -7.65 7.08 -4.97
N ILE A 191 -8.51 7.81 -4.25
CA ILE A 191 -9.85 7.36 -3.86
C ILE A 191 -10.87 8.10 -4.74
N GLY A 192 -11.64 7.35 -5.50
CA GLY A 192 -12.63 7.87 -6.44
C GLY A 192 -13.94 8.30 -5.77
N ARG A 193 -15.01 8.44 -6.55
CA ARG A 193 -16.34 8.87 -6.08
C ARG A 193 -17.16 7.72 -5.50
N LYS A 194 -16.88 6.48 -5.93
CA LYS A 194 -17.55 5.25 -5.47
C LYS A 194 -16.50 4.24 -4.97
N PRO A 195 -15.84 4.54 -3.83
CA PRO A 195 -14.81 3.66 -3.33
C PRO A 195 -15.38 2.37 -2.74
N MET A 196 -14.73 1.25 -3.03
CA MET A 196 -14.92 -0.03 -2.36
C MET A 196 -13.92 -0.16 -1.21
N LEU A 197 -14.38 -0.55 -0.03
CA LEU A 197 -13.52 -0.92 1.09
C LEU A 197 -13.16 -2.40 0.98
N PHE A 198 -11.88 -2.71 1.16
CA PHE A 198 -11.38 -4.08 1.15
C PHE A 198 -10.64 -4.37 2.46
N GLU A 199 -11.17 -5.29 3.27
CA GLU A 199 -10.55 -5.68 4.54
C GLU A 199 -9.29 -6.53 4.28
N THR A 200 -8.16 -6.14 4.86
CA THR A 200 -6.92 -6.92 4.84
C THR A 200 -6.73 -7.69 6.14
N PRO A 201 -6.04 -8.84 6.11
CA PRO A 201 -5.64 -9.52 7.33
C PRO A 201 -4.80 -8.61 8.23
N ARG A 202 -5.07 -8.60 9.54
CA ARG A 202 -4.40 -7.69 10.50
C ARG A 202 -2.87 -7.80 10.50
N LEU A 203 -2.33 -9.01 10.30
CA LEU A 203 -0.88 -9.20 10.23
C LEU A 203 -0.26 -8.63 8.95
N GLU A 204 -1.04 -8.48 7.88
CA GLU A 204 -0.58 -7.91 6.61
C GLU A 204 -0.70 -6.39 6.57
N SER A 205 -1.47 -5.79 7.49
CA SER A 205 -1.76 -4.36 7.53
C SER A 205 -0.87 -3.56 8.49
N MET A 206 0.25 -4.14 8.91
CA MET A 206 1.23 -3.43 9.74
C MET A 206 2.01 -2.44 8.88
N ASP A 207 1.75 -1.15 9.07
CA ASP A 207 2.53 -0.06 8.49
C ASP A 207 3.71 0.30 9.38
N ILE A 208 4.88 0.47 8.78
CA ILE A 208 6.11 0.84 9.50
C ILE A 208 6.23 2.35 9.51
N ASP A 209 5.75 2.99 10.56
CA ASP A 209 5.77 4.44 10.69
C ASP A 209 6.70 4.96 11.78
N ASP A 210 7.00 4.13 12.76
CA ASP A 210 7.84 4.42 13.91
C ASP A 210 8.73 3.21 14.29
N PRO A 211 9.64 3.34 15.28
CA PRO A 211 10.48 2.24 15.72
C PRO A 211 9.72 1.04 16.29
N ASP A 212 8.58 1.25 16.93
CA ASP A 212 7.78 0.15 17.51
C ASP A 212 7.09 -0.62 16.39
N GLY A 213 6.49 0.08 15.41
CA GLY A 213 5.95 -0.53 14.20
C GLY A 213 7.01 -1.32 13.42
N TRP A 214 8.26 -0.80 13.34
CA TRP A 214 9.40 -1.52 12.77
C TRP A 214 9.64 -2.84 13.48
N ASN A 215 9.80 -2.82 14.81
CA ASN A 215 10.12 -3.99 15.60
C ASN A 215 9.02 -5.05 15.51
N ILE A 216 7.75 -4.64 15.59
CA ILE A 216 6.61 -5.56 15.49
C ILE A 216 6.55 -6.20 14.11
N ALA A 217 6.64 -5.42 13.04
CA ALA A 217 6.59 -5.93 11.67
C ALA A 217 7.77 -6.88 11.39
N GLU A 218 8.99 -6.56 11.86
CA GLU A 218 10.17 -7.41 11.68
C GLU A 218 10.04 -8.75 12.43
N LEU A 219 9.51 -8.76 13.66
CA LEU A 219 9.22 -9.99 14.40
C LEU A 219 8.20 -10.86 13.66
N ILE A 220 7.16 -10.26 13.08
CA ILE A 220 6.17 -10.99 12.28
C ILE A 220 6.84 -11.61 11.05
N ALA A 221 7.65 -10.82 10.31
CA ALA A 221 8.35 -11.29 9.12
C ALA A 221 9.29 -12.47 9.42
N LEU A 222 10.10 -12.36 10.47
CA LEU A 222 11.00 -13.43 10.93
C LEU A 222 10.23 -14.68 11.35
N GLY A 223 9.11 -14.51 12.06
CA GLY A 223 8.22 -15.61 12.44
C GLY A 223 7.63 -16.34 11.23
N GLN A 224 7.24 -15.61 10.19
CA GLN A 224 6.73 -16.20 8.95
C GLN A 224 7.82 -16.96 8.18
N GLN A 225 9.04 -16.42 8.09
CA GLN A 225 10.18 -17.10 7.48
C GLN A 225 10.51 -18.42 8.19
N SER A 226 10.51 -18.43 9.52
CA SER A 226 10.80 -19.65 10.31
C SER A 226 9.76 -20.76 10.13
N GLN A 227 8.52 -20.42 9.70
CA GLN A 227 7.44 -21.35 9.41
C GLN A 227 7.42 -21.81 7.93
N GLY A 228 8.47 -21.52 7.15
CA GLY A 228 8.55 -21.88 5.72
C GLY A 228 7.66 -21.03 4.81
N ARG A 229 7.12 -19.94 5.32
CA ARG A 229 6.45 -18.89 4.52
C ARG A 229 7.52 -17.90 4.05
N SER A 230 8.34 -18.33 3.08
CA SER A 230 9.41 -17.51 2.52
C SER A 230 8.85 -16.22 1.90
N ALA A 231 9.60 -15.11 2.03
CA ALA A 231 9.42 -13.96 1.15
C ALA A 231 9.53 -14.44 -0.31
N PRO A 232 8.70 -13.93 -1.24
CA PRO A 232 8.79 -14.33 -2.63
C PRO A 232 10.19 -13.99 -3.16
N GLU A 233 10.94 -15.00 -3.60
CA GLU A 233 12.17 -14.81 -4.34
C GLU A 233 11.82 -14.27 -5.71
N ALA A 234 12.26 -13.06 -6.04
CA ALA A 234 12.19 -12.56 -7.40
C ALA A 234 13.28 -13.27 -8.21
N SER A 235 12.86 -14.08 -9.16
CA SER A 235 13.74 -14.46 -10.28
C SER A 235 14.04 -13.19 -11.08
N LEU A 236 15.27 -12.71 -10.99
CA LEU A 236 15.83 -11.63 -11.81
C LEU A 236 16.09 -12.15 -13.22
#